data_b7816f68949e3d34b54783a710d59ae6
#
_entry.id   b7816f68949e3d34b54783a710d59ae6
#
_cell.length_a   1.000
_cell.length_b   1.000
_cell.length_c   1.000
_cell.angle_alpha   90.00
_cell.angle_beta   90.00
_cell.angle_gamma   90.00
#
_symmetry.space_group_name_H-M   'P 1'
#
loop_
_entity.id
_entity.type
_entity.pdbx_description
1 polymer ?
#
loop_
_entity_poly.entity_id
_entity_poly.type
_entity_poly.pdbx_seq_one_letter_code
_entity_poly.pdbx_strand_id
1 'polypeptide(L)'
;MKIVIVGGGKVGEVICQELSTEENDIVLIDKNQDLIDRLLNKFDIMGICGNGASYDILVEAGVENCDIFISVTEMDEINIIASILAKKIGAEYTVARVRNPEYSQQLQLVRESLGISLLINPELSTARDIAYNFNYPSALSVENFVGNRVSLLELEINEGSDLAGLSLKEVRNRFESILICVIHRNDQSFIPDGDS
;
A
#
# COMPACT_ATOMS: atom_id res chain seq x y z
N MET A 1 0.74 9.76 15.14
CA MET A 1 1.76 10.24 14.15
C MET A 1 1.22 11.46 13.42
N LYS A 2 2.12 12.36 12.96
CA LYS A 2 1.72 13.48 12.11
C LYS A 2 1.88 13.10 10.63
N ILE A 3 0.79 13.14 9.90
CA ILE A 3 0.74 12.69 8.50
C ILE A 3 0.25 13.84 7.61
N VAL A 4 0.97 14.14 6.54
CA VAL A 4 0.55 15.12 5.54
C VAL A 4 0.24 14.41 4.23
N ILE A 5 -0.97 14.61 3.71
CA ILE A 5 -1.46 13.98 2.48
C ILE A 5 -1.71 15.05 1.42
N VAL A 6 -1.16 14.91 0.24
CA VAL A 6 -1.39 15.77 -0.92
C VAL A 6 -2.24 15.04 -1.95
N GLY A 7 -3.44 15.56 -2.21
CA GLY A 7 -4.43 15.01 -3.11
C GLY A 7 -5.55 14.27 -2.38
N GLY A 8 -6.74 14.88 -2.36
CA GLY A 8 -7.96 14.36 -1.73
C GLY A 8 -8.87 13.57 -2.69
N GLY A 9 -8.38 13.16 -3.86
CA GLY A 9 -9.10 12.30 -4.79
C GLY A 9 -9.42 10.92 -4.21
N LYS A 10 -9.87 9.97 -5.03
CA LYS A 10 -10.32 8.64 -4.55
C LYS A 10 -9.28 7.92 -3.69
N VAL A 11 -8.01 7.95 -4.08
CA VAL A 11 -6.92 7.29 -3.32
C VAL A 11 -6.67 8.03 -2.01
N GLY A 12 -6.59 9.38 -2.04
CA GLY A 12 -6.39 10.17 -0.83
C GLY A 12 -7.56 10.07 0.16
N GLU A 13 -8.81 10.04 -0.32
CA GLU A 13 -10.00 9.82 0.52
C GLU A 13 -9.92 8.49 1.27
N VAL A 14 -9.54 7.40 0.58
CA VAL A 14 -9.36 6.07 1.22
C VAL A 14 -8.23 6.11 2.25
N ILE A 15 -7.10 6.74 1.92
CA ILE A 15 -5.98 6.87 2.87
C ILE A 15 -6.42 7.67 4.11
N CYS A 16 -7.13 8.79 3.94
CA CYS A 16 -7.68 9.55 5.05
C CYS A 16 -8.64 8.70 5.90
N GLN A 17 -9.52 7.94 5.27
CA GLN A 17 -10.45 7.04 5.96
C GLN A 17 -9.74 6.02 6.83
N GLU A 18 -8.79 5.29 6.28
CA GLU A 18 -8.07 4.23 6.99
C GLU A 18 -7.21 4.80 8.14
N LEU A 19 -6.49 5.90 7.88
CA LEU A 19 -5.58 6.48 8.86
C LEU A 19 -6.29 7.31 9.93
N SER A 20 -7.49 7.84 9.69
CA SER A 20 -8.28 8.57 10.69
C SER A 20 -8.93 7.67 11.74
N THR A 21 -8.92 6.35 11.56
CA THR A 21 -9.40 5.39 12.56
C THR A 21 -8.41 5.17 13.70
N GLU A 22 -7.18 5.61 13.53
CA GLU A 22 -6.11 5.56 14.51
C GLU A 22 -5.85 6.96 15.09
N GLU A 23 -5.12 7.07 16.20
CA GLU A 23 -4.71 8.35 16.79
C GLU A 23 -3.61 9.02 15.95
N ASN A 24 -3.98 9.51 14.76
CA ASN A 24 -3.09 10.23 13.85
C ASN A 24 -3.55 11.68 13.63
N ASP A 25 -2.58 12.61 13.61
CA ASP A 25 -2.79 14.01 13.21
C ASP A 25 -2.64 14.10 11.69
N ILE A 26 -3.74 14.20 10.96
CA ILE A 26 -3.75 14.20 9.50
C ILE A 26 -4.00 15.61 8.97
N VAL A 27 -3.15 16.08 8.05
CA VAL A 27 -3.34 17.31 7.27
C VAL A 27 -3.50 16.96 5.80
N LEU A 28 -4.65 17.29 5.21
CA LEU A 28 -4.93 17.09 3.79
C LEU A 28 -4.69 18.41 3.02
N ILE A 29 -3.93 18.34 1.94
CA ILE A 29 -3.72 19.44 1.00
C ILE A 29 -4.37 19.06 -0.33
N ASP A 30 -5.26 19.91 -0.84
CA ASP A 30 -5.83 19.80 -2.19
C ASP A 30 -6.08 21.19 -2.79
N LYS A 31 -6.14 21.29 -4.11
CA LYS A 31 -6.49 22.54 -4.81
C LYS A 31 -7.99 22.84 -4.79
N ASN A 32 -8.81 21.84 -4.55
CA ASN A 32 -10.26 21.93 -4.58
C ASN A 32 -10.83 22.08 -3.17
N GLN A 33 -11.31 23.30 -2.85
CA GLN A 33 -11.89 23.61 -1.54
C GLN A 33 -13.14 22.76 -1.25
N ASP A 34 -14.05 22.58 -2.21
CA ASP A 34 -15.27 21.78 -2.01
C ASP A 34 -14.96 20.32 -1.63
N LEU A 35 -13.88 19.80 -2.19
CA LEU A 35 -13.40 18.44 -1.87
C LEU A 35 -12.85 18.39 -0.44
N ILE A 36 -12.06 19.38 -0.04
CA ILE A 36 -11.55 19.49 1.33
C ILE A 36 -12.71 19.55 2.31
N ASP A 37 -13.65 20.48 2.11
CA ASP A 37 -14.81 20.67 3.01
C ASP A 37 -15.62 19.37 3.14
N ARG A 38 -15.80 18.63 2.05
CA ARG A 38 -16.46 17.34 2.07
C ARG A 38 -15.72 16.31 2.93
N LEU A 39 -14.39 16.25 2.85
CA LEU A 39 -13.58 15.28 3.60
C LEU A 39 -13.46 15.66 5.08
N LEU A 40 -13.37 16.94 5.41
CA LEU A 40 -13.41 17.45 6.79
C LEU A 40 -14.72 17.11 7.50
N ASN A 41 -15.85 17.07 6.76
CA ASN A 41 -17.14 16.66 7.31
C ASN A 41 -17.27 15.16 7.55
N LYS A 42 -16.38 14.35 6.95
CA LYS A 42 -16.42 12.88 7.07
C LYS A 42 -15.41 12.35 8.08
N PHE A 43 -14.25 12.98 8.17
CA PHE A 43 -13.09 12.48 8.89
C PHE A 43 -12.55 13.54 9.83
N ASP A 44 -11.98 13.11 10.95
CA ASP A 44 -11.28 14.01 11.89
C ASP A 44 -9.87 14.33 11.37
N ILE A 45 -9.78 15.30 10.45
CA ILE A 45 -8.56 15.72 9.77
C ILE A 45 -8.53 17.24 9.63
N MET A 46 -7.36 17.82 9.39
CA MET A 46 -7.20 19.22 9.00
C MET A 46 -7.09 19.34 7.48
N GLY A 47 -7.53 20.48 6.90
CA GLY A 47 -7.49 20.71 5.45
C GLY A 47 -6.85 22.05 5.10
N ILE A 48 -6.03 22.05 4.06
CA ILE A 48 -5.39 23.24 3.49
C ILE A 48 -5.66 23.27 1.99
N CYS A 49 -6.28 24.35 1.51
CA CYS A 49 -6.53 24.56 0.09
C CYS A 49 -5.29 25.16 -0.58
N GLY A 50 -4.63 24.39 -1.46
CA GLY A 50 -3.45 24.89 -2.13
C GLY A 50 -2.75 23.89 -3.04
N ASN A 51 -1.65 24.35 -3.64
CA ASN A 51 -0.81 23.51 -4.46
C ASN A 51 0.17 22.73 -3.59
N GLY A 52 0.02 21.42 -3.53
CA GLY A 52 0.90 20.54 -2.75
C GLY A 52 2.37 20.51 -3.17
N ALA A 53 2.72 21.12 -4.31
CA ALA A 53 4.11 21.36 -4.72
C ALA A 53 4.59 22.79 -4.41
N SER A 54 3.86 23.56 -3.59
CA SER A 54 4.28 24.89 -3.12
C SER A 54 4.98 24.76 -1.77
N TYR A 55 6.16 25.36 -1.66
CA TYR A 55 6.93 25.39 -0.41
C TYR A 55 6.11 26.00 0.75
N ASP A 56 5.46 27.15 0.51
CA ASP A 56 4.69 27.85 1.55
C ASP A 56 3.52 27.00 2.08
N ILE A 57 2.81 26.31 1.19
CA ILE A 57 1.70 25.41 1.57
C ILE A 57 2.22 24.20 2.36
N LEU A 58 3.38 23.64 1.97
CA LEU A 58 3.99 22.54 2.70
C LEU A 58 4.44 22.94 4.10
N VAL A 59 4.99 24.15 4.26
CA VAL A 59 5.36 24.71 5.57
C VAL A 59 4.11 24.98 6.42
N GLU A 60 3.06 25.57 5.84
CA GLU A 60 1.77 25.79 6.52
C GLU A 60 1.16 24.48 7.02
N ALA A 61 1.29 23.39 6.25
CA ALA A 61 0.87 22.05 6.65
C ALA A 61 1.76 21.44 7.75
N GLY A 62 2.86 22.10 8.10
CA GLY A 62 3.80 21.66 9.12
C GLY A 62 4.59 20.42 8.71
N VAL A 63 4.96 20.32 7.45
CA VAL A 63 5.75 19.21 6.87
C VAL A 63 7.13 19.09 7.53
N GLU A 64 7.67 20.18 8.08
CA GLU A 64 8.96 20.17 8.80
C GLU A 64 9.02 19.19 9.98
N ASN A 65 7.85 18.87 10.57
CA ASN A 65 7.71 17.99 11.72
C ASN A 65 6.77 16.80 11.42
N CYS A 66 6.60 16.41 10.15
CA CYS A 66 5.73 15.29 9.82
C CYS A 66 6.52 13.97 9.74
N ASP A 67 5.90 12.93 10.33
CA ASP A 67 6.46 11.59 10.30
C ASP A 67 6.34 10.99 8.90
N ILE A 68 5.17 11.18 8.26
CA ILE A 68 4.89 10.61 6.95
C ILE A 68 4.25 11.66 6.03
N PHE A 69 4.85 11.84 4.86
CA PHE A 69 4.31 12.66 3.77
C PHE A 69 3.88 11.77 2.61
N ILE A 70 2.63 11.92 2.16
CA ILE A 70 2.04 11.08 1.10
C ILE A 70 1.52 11.98 -0.02
N SER A 71 2.02 11.83 -1.24
CA SER A 71 1.55 12.57 -2.41
C SER A 71 0.87 11.63 -3.41
N VAL A 72 -0.46 11.82 -3.61
CA VAL A 72 -1.33 10.93 -4.39
C VAL A 72 -2.28 11.69 -5.32
N THR A 73 -1.85 12.83 -5.83
CA THR A 73 -2.60 13.59 -6.83
C THR A 73 -2.70 12.83 -8.18
N GLU A 74 -3.44 13.39 -9.12
CA GLU A 74 -3.54 12.82 -10.47
C GLU A 74 -2.29 13.04 -11.33
N MET A 75 -1.36 13.90 -10.91
CA MET A 75 -0.17 14.28 -11.68
C MET A 75 1.09 13.70 -11.03
N ASP A 76 1.75 12.79 -11.72
CA ASP A 76 2.97 12.13 -11.24
C ASP A 76 4.08 13.15 -10.94
N GLU A 77 4.22 14.19 -11.79
CA GLU A 77 5.20 15.25 -11.62
C GLU A 77 4.97 16.04 -10.32
N ILE A 78 3.72 16.34 -9.99
CA ILE A 78 3.37 17.01 -8.73
C ILE A 78 3.71 16.10 -7.55
N ASN A 79 3.39 14.82 -7.63
CA ASN A 79 3.67 13.86 -6.56
C ASN A 79 5.17 13.73 -6.30
N ILE A 80 5.97 13.68 -7.36
CA ILE A 80 7.44 13.61 -7.27
C ILE A 80 8.00 14.90 -6.64
N ILE A 81 7.64 16.07 -7.20
CA ILE A 81 8.13 17.36 -6.74
C ILE A 81 7.74 17.61 -5.28
N ALA A 82 6.47 17.36 -4.93
CA ALA A 82 5.97 17.53 -3.57
C ALA A 82 6.76 16.65 -2.57
N SER A 83 7.00 15.38 -2.91
CA SER A 83 7.75 14.47 -2.05
C SER A 83 9.22 14.87 -1.89
N ILE A 84 9.86 15.37 -2.95
CA ILE A 84 11.24 15.89 -2.88
C ILE A 84 11.28 17.14 -1.98
N LEU A 85 10.36 18.08 -2.16
CA LEU A 85 10.27 19.28 -1.32
C LEU A 85 9.99 18.92 0.13
N ALA A 86 9.02 18.05 0.39
CA ALA A 86 8.69 17.59 1.73
C ALA A 86 9.90 16.99 2.45
N LYS A 87 10.66 16.15 1.76
CA LYS A 87 11.92 15.61 2.32
C LYS A 87 12.94 16.69 2.66
N LYS A 88 13.08 17.70 1.81
CA LYS A 88 14.00 18.81 2.03
C LYS A 88 13.55 19.75 3.15
N ILE A 89 12.24 19.88 3.37
CA ILE A 89 11.64 20.66 4.46
C ILE A 89 11.87 19.95 5.80
N GLY A 90 11.77 18.60 5.85
CA GLY A 90 12.01 17.87 7.09
C GLY A 90 11.18 16.58 7.26
N ALA A 91 10.30 16.23 6.35
CA ALA A 91 9.51 15.00 6.44
C ALA A 91 10.41 13.77 6.66
N GLU A 92 10.09 12.95 7.66
CA GLU A 92 10.89 11.78 7.99
C GLU A 92 10.76 10.72 6.90
N TYR A 93 9.54 10.43 6.47
CA TYR A 93 9.25 9.45 5.42
C TYR A 93 8.39 10.06 4.32
N THR A 94 8.73 9.80 3.05
CA THR A 94 8.00 10.36 1.91
C THR A 94 7.53 9.28 0.94
N VAL A 95 6.26 9.37 0.54
CA VAL A 95 5.62 8.45 -0.39
C VAL A 95 5.09 9.22 -1.60
N ALA A 96 5.47 8.81 -2.80
CA ALA A 96 4.96 9.39 -4.04
C ALA A 96 4.25 8.34 -4.90
N ARG A 97 3.01 8.66 -5.33
CA ARG A 97 2.31 7.89 -6.35
C ARG A 97 2.86 8.24 -7.73
N VAL A 98 3.32 7.23 -8.47
CA VAL A 98 3.85 7.37 -9.84
C VAL A 98 3.26 6.27 -10.71
N ARG A 99 2.40 6.64 -11.64
CA ARG A 99 1.69 5.71 -12.55
C ARG A 99 2.47 5.43 -13.82
N ASN A 100 3.16 6.46 -14.34
CA ASN A 100 3.91 6.33 -15.59
C ASN A 100 5.07 5.34 -15.42
N PRO A 101 5.11 4.23 -16.20
CA PRO A 101 6.17 3.23 -16.09
C PRO A 101 7.57 3.77 -16.36
N GLU A 102 7.71 4.76 -17.25
CA GLU A 102 9.00 5.39 -17.55
C GLU A 102 9.55 6.11 -16.33
N TYR A 103 8.73 6.91 -15.65
CA TYR A 103 9.12 7.58 -14.41
C TYR A 103 9.43 6.57 -13.31
N SER A 104 8.58 5.56 -13.16
CA SER A 104 8.74 4.54 -12.13
C SER A 104 10.08 3.82 -12.24
N GLN A 105 10.50 3.42 -13.46
CA GLN A 105 11.79 2.76 -13.68
C GLN A 105 12.98 3.68 -13.45
N GLN A 106 12.94 4.91 -13.97
CA GLN A 106 14.03 5.89 -13.83
C GLN A 106 14.20 6.34 -12.38
N LEU A 107 13.09 6.64 -11.70
CA LEU A 107 13.11 7.08 -10.32
C LEU A 107 13.53 5.98 -9.33
N GLN A 108 13.29 4.70 -9.66
CA GLN A 108 13.78 3.59 -8.85
C GLN A 108 15.31 3.65 -8.67
N LEU A 109 16.03 4.09 -9.69
CA LEU A 109 17.50 4.20 -9.69
C LEU A 109 18.02 5.39 -8.87
N VAL A 110 17.24 6.47 -8.80
CA VAL A 110 17.67 7.74 -8.17
C VAL A 110 16.84 8.11 -6.93
N ARG A 111 15.90 7.27 -6.55
CA ARG A 111 14.94 7.50 -5.46
C ARG A 111 15.61 7.97 -4.17
N GLU A 112 16.65 7.27 -3.73
CA GLU A 112 17.38 7.60 -2.50
C GLU A 112 18.06 8.95 -2.59
N SER A 113 18.68 9.27 -3.74
CA SER A 113 19.33 10.57 -3.98
C SER A 113 18.33 11.73 -3.96
N LEU A 114 17.09 11.48 -4.39
CA LEU A 114 16.00 12.46 -4.35
C LEU A 114 15.33 12.55 -2.98
N GLY A 115 15.61 11.60 -2.08
CA GLY A 115 15.03 11.54 -0.75
C GLY A 115 13.58 11.04 -0.75
N ILE A 116 13.15 10.33 -1.79
CA ILE A 116 11.83 9.70 -1.82
C ILE A 116 11.96 8.30 -1.19
N SER A 117 11.24 8.08 -0.10
CA SER A 117 11.33 6.82 0.65
C SER A 117 10.63 5.69 -0.07
N LEU A 118 9.44 5.93 -0.66
CA LEU A 118 8.65 4.92 -1.35
C LEU A 118 7.96 5.49 -2.60
N LEU A 119 8.01 4.73 -3.69
CA LEU A 119 7.21 4.96 -4.90
C LEU A 119 6.11 3.90 -4.96
N ILE A 120 4.87 4.34 -5.14
CA ILE A 120 3.71 3.45 -5.25
C ILE A 120 3.00 3.64 -6.59
N ASN A 121 2.50 2.54 -7.14
CA ASN A 121 1.60 2.51 -8.28
C ASN A 121 0.43 1.57 -7.95
N PRO A 122 -0.64 2.09 -7.33
CA PRO A 122 -1.78 1.29 -6.91
C PRO A 122 -2.45 0.56 -8.08
N GLU A 123 -2.53 1.20 -9.24
CA GLU A 123 -3.13 0.63 -10.44
C GLU A 123 -2.37 -0.61 -10.92
N LEU A 124 -1.05 -0.52 -10.95
CA LEU A 124 -0.20 -1.65 -11.35
C LEU A 124 -0.25 -2.78 -10.31
N SER A 125 -0.26 -2.44 -9.02
CA SER A 125 -0.41 -3.43 -7.96
C SER A 125 -1.73 -4.17 -8.08
N THR A 126 -2.85 -3.44 -8.19
CA THR A 126 -4.18 -4.05 -8.38
C THR A 126 -4.26 -4.90 -9.65
N ALA A 127 -3.69 -4.42 -10.77
CA ALA A 127 -3.67 -5.20 -12.02
C ALA A 127 -2.90 -6.52 -11.87
N ARG A 128 -1.80 -6.50 -11.12
CA ARG A 128 -1.04 -7.72 -10.80
C ARG A 128 -1.84 -8.67 -9.92
N ASP A 129 -2.51 -8.17 -8.88
CA ASP A 129 -3.33 -8.97 -7.98
C ASP A 129 -4.48 -9.65 -8.75
N ILE A 130 -5.13 -8.91 -9.67
CA ILE A 130 -6.14 -9.49 -10.56
C ILE A 130 -5.52 -10.60 -11.43
N ALA A 131 -4.38 -10.35 -12.06
CA ALA A 131 -3.71 -11.33 -12.92
C ALA A 131 -3.32 -12.60 -12.14
N TYR A 132 -2.87 -12.45 -10.89
CA TYR A 132 -2.55 -13.59 -10.02
C TYR A 132 -3.78 -14.41 -9.66
N ASN A 133 -4.90 -13.77 -9.32
CA ASN A 133 -6.15 -14.47 -9.05
C ASN A 133 -6.63 -15.31 -10.24
N PHE A 134 -6.41 -14.84 -11.48
CA PHE A 134 -6.70 -15.63 -12.67
C PHE A 134 -5.75 -16.83 -12.86
N ASN A 135 -4.50 -16.71 -12.43
CA ASN A 135 -3.54 -17.81 -12.52
C ASN A 135 -3.78 -18.90 -11.46
N TYR A 136 -4.43 -18.56 -10.35
CA TYR A 136 -4.72 -19.47 -9.25
C TYR A 136 -6.21 -19.45 -8.88
N PRO A 137 -7.11 -19.90 -9.79
CA PRO A 137 -8.56 -19.75 -9.63
C PRO A 137 -9.13 -20.52 -8.44
N SER A 138 -8.39 -21.48 -7.89
CA SER A 138 -8.77 -22.25 -6.70
C SER A 138 -8.23 -21.65 -5.38
N ALA A 139 -7.45 -20.58 -5.45
CA ALA A 139 -6.95 -19.91 -4.25
C ALA A 139 -7.98 -18.92 -3.71
N LEU A 140 -8.17 -18.91 -2.40
CA LEU A 140 -8.97 -17.90 -1.69
C LEU A 140 -8.22 -16.58 -1.65
N SER A 141 -6.90 -16.62 -1.45
CA SER A 141 -6.02 -15.46 -1.51
C SER A 141 -4.64 -15.83 -2.07
N VAL A 142 -3.96 -14.85 -2.67
CA VAL A 142 -2.60 -14.98 -3.20
C VAL A 142 -1.79 -13.76 -2.80
N GLU A 143 -0.75 -13.95 -2.00
CA GLU A 143 0.18 -12.89 -1.62
C GLU A 143 1.58 -13.19 -2.19
N ASN A 144 2.22 -12.15 -2.72
CA ASN A 144 3.53 -12.28 -3.35
C ASN A 144 4.59 -11.50 -2.60
N PHE A 145 5.72 -12.15 -2.33
CA PHE A 145 6.85 -11.59 -1.59
C PHE A 145 8.12 -11.57 -2.45
N VAL A 146 9.08 -10.74 -2.03
CA VAL A 146 10.44 -10.67 -2.61
C VAL A 146 10.41 -10.49 -4.14
N GLY A 147 9.57 -9.57 -4.64
CA GLY A 147 9.47 -9.30 -6.08
C GLY A 147 8.97 -10.53 -6.88
N ASN A 148 7.93 -11.19 -6.37
CA ASN A 148 7.27 -12.35 -6.96
C ASN A 148 8.11 -13.64 -7.01
N ARG A 149 9.13 -13.75 -6.15
CA ARG A 149 9.94 -14.97 -6.06
C ARG A 149 9.37 -15.99 -5.07
N VAL A 150 8.51 -15.54 -4.17
CA VAL A 150 7.79 -16.36 -3.20
C VAL A 150 6.33 -15.98 -3.23
N SER A 151 5.43 -16.95 -3.32
CA SER A 151 3.98 -16.73 -3.25
C SER A 151 3.41 -17.51 -2.07
N LEU A 152 2.56 -16.85 -1.29
CA LEU A 152 1.72 -17.48 -0.26
C LEU A 152 0.32 -17.61 -0.84
N LEU A 153 -0.20 -18.84 -0.86
CA LEU A 153 -1.54 -19.14 -1.34
C LEU A 153 -2.38 -19.70 -0.20
N GLU A 154 -3.59 -19.21 -0.06
CA GLU A 154 -4.60 -19.80 0.79
C GLU A 154 -5.54 -20.65 -0.09
N LEU A 155 -5.67 -21.91 0.24
CA LEU A 155 -6.48 -22.87 -0.51
C LEU A 155 -7.52 -23.50 0.40
N GLU A 156 -8.73 -23.62 -0.09
CA GLU A 156 -9.76 -24.42 0.56
C GLU A 156 -9.66 -25.88 0.11
N ILE A 157 -9.54 -26.78 1.08
CA ILE A 157 -9.49 -28.24 0.82
C ILE A 157 -10.89 -28.82 1.00
N ASN A 158 -11.56 -29.05 -0.11
CA ASN A 158 -12.88 -29.68 -0.17
C ASN A 158 -12.76 -31.22 -0.21
N GLU A 159 -13.83 -31.95 0.12
CA GLU A 159 -13.87 -33.42 0.13
C GLU A 159 -13.46 -34.08 -1.19
N GLY A 160 -13.58 -33.39 -2.32
CA GLY A 160 -13.15 -33.83 -3.66
C GLY A 160 -11.72 -33.46 -4.04
N SER A 161 -10.99 -32.80 -3.15
CA SER A 161 -9.60 -32.38 -3.41
C SER A 161 -8.64 -33.58 -3.33
N ASP A 162 -7.67 -33.60 -4.23
CA ASP A 162 -6.54 -34.57 -4.20
C ASP A 162 -5.69 -34.48 -2.91
N LEU A 163 -5.86 -33.43 -2.13
CA LEU A 163 -5.17 -33.18 -0.86
C LEU A 163 -6.00 -33.64 0.35
N ALA A 164 -7.31 -33.88 0.16
CA ALA A 164 -8.18 -34.26 1.26
C ALA A 164 -7.80 -35.61 1.84
N GLY A 165 -7.61 -35.66 3.16
CA GLY A 165 -7.28 -36.89 3.88
C GLY A 165 -5.80 -37.29 3.82
N LEU A 166 -4.94 -36.55 3.13
CA LEU A 166 -3.50 -36.77 3.14
C LEU A 166 -2.85 -36.16 4.40
N SER A 167 -1.88 -36.89 4.96
CA SER A 167 -0.96 -36.31 5.96
C SER A 167 0.01 -35.33 5.30
N LEU A 168 0.57 -34.40 6.06
CA LEU A 168 1.54 -33.41 5.52
C LEU A 168 2.80 -34.08 4.97
N LYS A 169 3.21 -35.23 5.50
CA LYS A 169 4.30 -36.03 4.95
C LYS A 169 3.98 -36.53 3.54
N GLU A 170 2.75 -36.96 3.30
CA GLU A 170 2.30 -37.41 1.98
C GLU A 170 2.20 -36.26 0.99
N VAL A 171 1.68 -35.10 1.44
CA VAL A 171 1.64 -33.88 0.63
C VAL A 171 3.04 -33.44 0.23
N ARG A 172 4.00 -33.42 1.16
CA ARG A 172 5.39 -33.06 0.89
C ARG A 172 6.07 -34.02 -0.11
N ASN A 173 5.79 -35.32 -0.02
CA ASN A 173 6.32 -36.28 -0.95
C ASN A 173 5.75 -36.13 -2.37
N ARG A 174 4.51 -35.64 -2.48
CA ARG A 174 3.83 -35.40 -3.76
C ARG A 174 4.19 -34.05 -4.40
N PHE A 175 4.50 -33.04 -3.56
CA PHE A 175 4.76 -31.65 -3.96
C PHE A 175 6.04 -31.13 -3.28
N GLU A 176 7.19 -31.45 -3.80
CA GLU A 176 8.51 -31.15 -3.18
C GLU A 176 8.80 -29.65 -2.97
N SER A 177 8.13 -28.77 -3.74
CA SER A 177 8.35 -27.30 -3.71
C SER A 177 7.36 -26.54 -2.84
N ILE A 178 6.48 -27.21 -2.11
CA ILE A 178 5.43 -26.56 -1.30
C ILE A 178 5.79 -26.65 0.19
N LEU A 179 5.71 -25.51 0.86
CA LEU A 179 5.77 -25.43 2.31
C LEU A 179 4.39 -25.06 2.86
N ILE A 180 3.80 -25.91 3.68
CA ILE A 180 2.55 -25.62 4.38
C ILE A 180 2.91 -24.89 5.67
N CYS A 181 2.55 -23.59 5.75
CA CYS A 181 2.90 -22.72 6.85
C CYS A 181 1.85 -22.71 7.94
N VAL A 182 0.56 -22.77 7.56
CA VAL A 182 -0.58 -22.69 8.49
C VAL A 182 -1.70 -23.59 7.99
N ILE A 183 -2.40 -24.22 8.92
CA ILE A 183 -3.66 -24.91 8.67
C ILE A 183 -4.75 -24.20 9.46
N HIS A 184 -5.85 -23.85 8.79
CA HIS A 184 -7.08 -23.36 9.41
C HIS A 184 -8.14 -24.47 9.39
N ARG A 185 -8.63 -24.88 10.55
CA ARG A 185 -9.63 -25.93 10.70
C ARG A 185 -10.53 -25.65 11.90
N ASN A 186 -11.85 -25.66 11.72
CA ASN A 186 -12.85 -25.44 12.78
C ASN A 186 -12.61 -24.11 13.55
N ASP A 187 -12.42 -23.01 12.81
CA ASP A 187 -12.13 -21.66 13.33
C ASP A 187 -10.84 -21.54 14.17
N GLN A 188 -9.95 -22.51 14.07
CA GLN A 188 -8.63 -22.49 14.70
C GLN A 188 -7.52 -22.54 13.65
N SER A 189 -6.54 -21.65 13.83
CA SER A 189 -5.33 -21.64 13.01
C SER A 189 -4.16 -22.19 13.81
N PHE A 190 -3.38 -23.08 13.24
CA PHE A 190 -2.18 -23.63 13.86
C PHE A 190 -1.04 -23.83 12.85
N ILE A 191 0.19 -23.74 13.34
CA ILE A 191 1.37 -24.07 12.55
C ILE A 191 1.50 -25.60 12.62
N PRO A 192 1.45 -26.29 11.45
CA PRO A 192 1.46 -27.73 11.44
C PRO A 192 2.86 -28.29 11.76
N ASP A 193 2.89 -29.46 12.36
CA ASP A 193 4.07 -30.31 12.47
C ASP A 193 4.02 -31.45 11.43
N GLY A 194 5.07 -32.30 11.38
CA GLY A 194 5.14 -33.36 10.38
C GLY A 194 4.09 -34.47 10.52
N ASP A 195 3.37 -34.50 11.62
CA ASP A 195 2.37 -35.53 11.95
C ASP A 195 0.92 -34.96 11.98
N SER A 196 0.75 -33.69 11.57
CA SER A 196 -0.53 -32.99 11.50
C SER A 196 -1.39 -33.42 10.31
#